data_a3a125ab4b9ef0262fc30e9c34b86fb6
#
_entry.id   a3a125ab4b9ef0262fc30e9c34b86fb6
#
_cell.length_a   1.000
_cell.length_b   1.000
_cell.length_c   1.000
_cell.angle_alpha   90.00
_cell.angle_beta   90.00
_cell.angle_gamma   90.00
#
_symmetry.space_group_name_H-M   'P 1'
#
loop_
_entity.id
_entity.type
_entity.pdbx_description
1 polymer ?
#
loop_
_entity_poly.entity_id
_entity_poly.type
_entity_poly.pdbx_seq_one_letter_code
_entity_poly.pdbx_strand_id
1 'polypeptide(L)'
;MRRVLLIMAAAGLLVAATPAQAALVGEAPASSWQTDGKVNAIVVANGKIYIGGSFTHVTPPGGGAAVARNHLAALDANTGALKPWNPGANDIVNALAVKPNGKTIYAGGHFTKVHGATRLHVAAINATSSTLRPWKANTNGKVDVIINNKKRVYIGGTFTTLKGHTRNRLGAVSAASSAALVAWTPHASSEVYSLQLSATGKRIYVGGAFDHMNGKPANHLSAIKTAGAGAIAKKFHFHPTYPVFSLALAGQTLYVGGAGNGGHVTAVNFKTSHARWDALTDGDVRAITLRKGVVYVGGHFNNYCQNHQGDGGNPLHCVTPTGRRKFLALNEATGNLTSWNPIGNSVQGVFAIRSNKKQVMAGGSFTVVHGVNQAGFVRFT
;
A
#
# COMPACT_ATOMS: atom_id res chain seq x y z
N MET A 1 71.19 36.14 -8.59
CA MET A 1 70.01 36.16 -7.70
C MET A 1 68.91 35.35 -8.33
N ARG A 2 68.75 34.10 -7.91
CA ARG A 2 67.62 33.21 -8.37
C ARG A 2 66.50 33.28 -7.38
N ARG A 3 65.34 33.77 -7.80
CA ARG A 3 64.10 33.76 -6.99
C ARG A 3 63.47 32.37 -7.04
N VAL A 4 63.33 31.76 -5.85
CA VAL A 4 62.60 30.49 -5.66
C VAL A 4 61.14 30.88 -5.44
N LEU A 5 60.23 30.36 -6.29
CA LEU A 5 58.79 30.52 -6.17
C LEU A 5 58.26 29.36 -5.34
N LEU A 6 57.75 29.62 -4.13
CA LEU A 6 57.07 28.63 -3.31
C LEU A 6 55.61 28.55 -3.77
N ILE A 7 55.20 27.40 -4.28
CA ILE A 7 53.78 27.09 -4.58
C ILE A 7 53.22 26.41 -3.34
N MET A 8 52.34 27.11 -2.61
CA MET A 8 51.54 26.50 -1.57
C MET A 8 50.32 25.78 -2.20
N ALA A 9 50.31 24.46 -2.11
CA ALA A 9 49.14 23.66 -2.44
C ALA A 9 48.12 23.72 -1.31
N ALA A 10 46.98 24.34 -1.55
CA ALA A 10 45.85 24.31 -0.64
C ALA A 10 45.14 22.96 -0.78
N ALA A 11 45.31 22.08 0.21
CA ALA A 11 44.54 20.85 0.33
C ALA A 11 43.10 21.21 0.75
N GLY A 12 42.17 21.23 -0.18
CA GLY A 12 40.73 21.36 0.09
C GLY A 12 40.21 20.11 0.79
N LEU A 13 39.85 20.22 2.06
CA LEU A 13 39.06 19.17 2.76
C LEU A 13 37.71 19.05 2.08
N LEU A 14 37.49 17.99 1.32
CA LEU A 14 36.16 17.53 0.93
C LEU A 14 35.45 17.02 2.19
N VAL A 15 34.64 17.87 2.84
CA VAL A 15 33.68 17.40 3.85
C VAL A 15 32.60 16.61 3.10
N ALA A 16 32.70 15.29 3.14
CA ALA A 16 31.65 14.41 2.68
C ALA A 16 30.39 14.73 3.51
N ALA A 17 29.36 15.28 2.85
CA ALA A 17 28.07 15.50 3.49
C ALA A 17 27.57 14.16 4.00
N THR A 18 27.47 13.99 5.32
CA THR A 18 26.82 12.83 5.93
C THR A 18 25.39 12.75 5.40
N PRO A 19 24.94 11.60 4.87
CA PRO A 19 23.56 11.49 4.41
C PRO A 19 22.63 11.85 5.58
N ALA A 20 21.69 12.76 5.32
CA ALA A 20 20.71 13.19 6.34
C ALA A 20 20.08 11.93 6.94
N GLN A 21 20.21 11.78 8.26
CA GLN A 21 19.66 10.65 8.98
C GLN A 21 18.15 10.60 8.76
N ALA A 22 17.64 9.46 8.30
CA ALA A 22 16.23 9.27 8.00
C ALA A 22 15.38 9.56 9.26
N ALA A 23 14.47 10.52 9.17
CA ALA A 23 13.64 10.93 10.31
C ALA A 23 12.54 9.91 10.56
N LEU A 24 12.76 9.00 11.52
CA LEU A 24 11.79 8.02 11.98
C LEU A 24 10.60 8.71 12.68
N VAL A 25 9.43 8.08 12.67
CA VAL A 25 8.32 8.39 13.58
C VAL A 25 8.53 7.68 14.92
N GLY A 26 7.86 8.13 15.98
CA GLY A 26 7.85 7.42 17.26
C GLY A 26 7.29 5.99 17.12
N GLU A 27 7.63 5.11 18.08
CA GLU A 27 7.16 3.72 18.11
C GLU A 27 5.85 3.56 18.88
N ALA A 28 5.63 4.43 19.86
CA ALA A 28 4.40 4.41 20.66
C ALA A 28 3.20 4.87 19.83
N PRO A 29 2.05 4.19 19.96
CA PRO A 29 0.80 4.60 19.33
C PRO A 29 0.37 6.00 19.79
N ALA A 30 0.11 6.90 18.84
CA ALA A 30 -0.60 8.13 19.14
C ALA A 30 -2.09 7.81 19.36
N SER A 31 -2.71 8.53 20.32
CA SER A 31 -4.12 8.35 20.65
C SER A 31 -5.01 8.36 19.41
N SER A 32 -5.82 7.32 19.24
CA SER A 32 -6.79 7.19 18.13
C SER A 32 -7.88 6.18 18.46
N TRP A 33 -9.04 6.34 17.81
CA TRP A 33 -10.11 5.35 17.87
C TRP A 33 -9.64 4.00 17.28
N GLN A 34 -10.16 2.92 17.82
CA GLN A 34 -9.86 1.52 17.52
C GLN A 34 -11.02 0.86 16.78
N THR A 35 -10.77 -0.30 16.19
CA THR A 35 -11.82 -1.07 15.49
C THR A 35 -11.95 -2.47 16.09
N ASP A 36 -13.16 -3.03 16.07
CA ASP A 36 -13.46 -4.40 16.52
C ASP A 36 -13.05 -5.47 15.49
N GLY A 37 -12.66 -5.07 14.30
CA GLY A 37 -12.21 -5.95 13.21
C GLY A 37 -11.02 -5.38 12.44
N LYS A 38 -10.61 -6.11 11.40
CA LYS A 38 -9.43 -5.74 10.60
C LYS A 38 -9.63 -4.44 9.83
N VAL A 39 -8.57 -3.64 9.73
CA VAL A 39 -8.46 -2.52 8.79
C VAL A 39 -7.58 -2.94 7.61
N ASN A 40 -8.17 -3.01 6.42
CA ASN A 40 -7.52 -3.46 5.18
C ASN A 40 -7.05 -2.31 4.30
N ALA A 41 -7.65 -1.13 4.44
CA ALA A 41 -7.35 0.02 3.60
C ALA A 41 -7.35 1.33 4.39
N ILE A 42 -6.40 2.21 4.06
CA ILE A 42 -6.24 3.54 4.65
C ILE A 42 -5.99 4.56 3.53
N VAL A 43 -6.72 5.67 3.54
CA VAL A 43 -6.39 6.85 2.71
C VAL A 43 -6.56 8.13 3.51
N VAL A 44 -5.81 9.16 3.14
CA VAL A 44 -5.83 10.47 3.83
C VAL A 44 -6.23 11.57 2.88
N ALA A 45 -7.21 12.36 3.25
CA ALA A 45 -7.63 13.55 2.51
C ALA A 45 -8.33 14.56 3.42
N ASN A 46 -8.16 15.84 3.14
CA ASN A 46 -8.88 16.95 3.80
C ASN A 46 -8.84 16.87 5.34
N GLY A 47 -7.69 16.59 5.92
CA GLY A 47 -7.53 16.47 7.38
C GLY A 47 -8.21 15.24 8.00
N LYS A 48 -8.66 14.27 7.19
CA LYS A 48 -9.29 13.03 7.64
C LYS A 48 -8.49 11.81 7.19
N ILE A 49 -8.49 10.78 8.03
CA ILE A 49 -8.06 9.42 7.71
C ILE A 49 -9.31 8.60 7.47
N TYR A 50 -9.48 8.05 6.28
CA TYR A 50 -10.56 7.12 5.95
C TYR A 50 -10.02 5.71 6.06
N ILE A 51 -10.72 4.85 6.77
CA ILE A 51 -10.38 3.43 6.97
C ILE A 51 -11.48 2.54 6.42
N GLY A 52 -11.08 1.41 5.85
CA GLY A 52 -11.97 0.36 5.35
C GLY A 52 -11.49 -1.00 5.81
N GLY A 53 -12.41 -1.92 6.08
CA GLY A 53 -12.03 -3.24 6.60
C GLY A 53 -13.21 -4.17 6.85
N SER A 54 -13.02 -5.12 7.79
CA SER A 54 -14.06 -6.07 8.24
C SER A 54 -14.72 -5.67 9.57
N PHE A 55 -14.36 -4.53 10.13
CA PHE A 55 -14.91 -4.04 11.39
C PHE A 55 -16.38 -3.60 11.26
N THR A 56 -17.13 -3.70 12.34
CA THR A 56 -18.53 -3.25 12.45
C THR A 56 -18.70 -2.10 13.44
N HIS A 57 -17.77 -1.95 14.38
CA HIS A 57 -17.78 -0.90 15.39
C HIS A 57 -16.39 -0.27 15.55
N VAL A 58 -16.41 0.94 16.08
CA VAL A 58 -15.21 1.65 16.53
C VAL A 58 -15.39 2.07 17.98
N THR A 59 -14.28 2.04 18.76
CA THR A 59 -14.27 2.41 20.18
C THR A 59 -13.29 3.54 20.42
N PRO A 60 -13.55 4.45 21.38
CA PRO A 60 -12.62 5.51 21.73
C PRO A 60 -11.34 4.96 22.37
N PRO A 61 -10.21 5.71 22.34
CA PRO A 61 -9.02 5.36 23.07
C PRO A 61 -9.29 5.26 24.57
N GLY A 62 -8.68 4.26 25.24
CA GLY A 62 -8.92 4.01 26.66
C GLY A 62 -10.22 3.25 26.99
N GLY A 63 -11.01 2.87 25.99
CA GLY A 63 -12.28 2.16 26.18
C GLY A 63 -13.48 3.11 26.20
N GLY A 64 -14.69 2.54 26.31
CA GLY A 64 -15.95 3.28 26.30
C GLY A 64 -16.96 2.71 25.31
N ALA A 65 -18.10 3.39 25.12
CA ALA A 65 -19.18 2.93 24.25
C ALA A 65 -18.73 2.77 22.79
N ALA A 66 -18.97 1.60 22.24
CA ALA A 66 -18.74 1.31 20.82
C ALA A 66 -19.74 2.07 19.94
N VAL A 67 -19.26 2.60 18.82
CA VAL A 67 -20.06 3.31 17.82
C VAL A 67 -20.09 2.51 16.54
N ALA A 68 -21.30 2.22 16.03
CA ALA A 68 -21.47 1.44 14.80
C ALA A 68 -20.84 2.16 13.59
N ARG A 69 -19.98 1.44 12.88
CA ARG A 69 -19.29 1.84 11.66
C ARG A 69 -19.06 0.62 10.78
N ASN A 70 -20.05 0.27 9.99
CA ASN A 70 -19.99 -0.94 9.18
C ASN A 70 -18.98 -0.80 8.05
N HIS A 71 -17.80 -1.41 8.22
CA HIS A 71 -16.72 -1.57 7.24
C HIS A 71 -16.07 -0.28 6.75
N LEU A 72 -16.58 0.91 7.11
CA LEU A 72 -16.09 2.21 6.69
C LEU A 72 -16.18 3.23 7.82
N ALA A 73 -15.11 3.95 8.10
CA ALA A 73 -15.09 5.05 9.06
C ALA A 73 -14.12 6.15 8.62
N ALA A 74 -14.26 7.32 9.23
CA ALA A 74 -13.29 8.41 9.09
C ALA A 74 -12.86 8.94 10.46
N LEU A 75 -11.57 9.17 10.63
CA LEU A 75 -10.96 9.74 11.83
C LEU A 75 -10.33 11.11 11.50
N ASP A 76 -10.19 11.95 12.49
CA ASP A 76 -9.40 13.17 12.37
C ASP A 76 -7.91 12.86 12.19
N ALA A 77 -7.26 13.47 11.22
CA ALA A 77 -5.87 13.15 10.93
C ALA A 77 -4.87 13.68 11.99
N ASN A 78 -5.24 14.67 12.78
CA ASN A 78 -4.37 15.21 13.83
C ASN A 78 -4.63 14.54 15.18
N THR A 79 -5.91 14.40 15.57
CA THR A 79 -6.29 13.91 16.91
C THR A 79 -6.60 12.41 16.96
N GLY A 80 -6.90 11.76 15.82
CA GLY A 80 -7.40 10.38 15.78
C GLY A 80 -8.86 10.22 16.20
N ALA A 81 -9.59 11.30 16.50
CA ALA A 81 -10.98 11.27 16.92
C ALA A 81 -11.92 10.85 15.77
N LEU A 82 -12.99 10.13 16.12
CA LEU A 82 -14.01 9.70 15.16
C LEU A 82 -14.73 10.91 14.53
N LYS A 83 -14.95 10.85 13.22
CA LYS A 83 -15.74 11.83 12.46
C LYS A 83 -17.14 11.28 12.15
N PRO A 84 -18.13 12.16 11.89
CA PRO A 84 -19.50 11.74 11.56
C PRO A 84 -19.64 10.93 10.27
N TRP A 85 -18.61 10.91 9.41
CA TRP A 85 -18.65 10.21 8.12
C TRP A 85 -18.92 8.71 8.31
N ASN A 86 -20.09 8.24 7.85
CA ASN A 86 -20.60 6.89 8.06
C ASN A 86 -21.43 6.42 6.85
N PRO A 87 -20.83 6.06 5.74
CA PRO A 87 -21.59 5.56 4.58
C PRO A 87 -22.08 4.12 4.78
N GLY A 88 -21.42 3.31 5.59
CA GLY A 88 -21.70 1.90 5.80
C GLY A 88 -21.63 1.05 4.53
N ALA A 89 -21.01 -0.10 4.60
CA ALA A 89 -21.07 -1.17 3.60
C ALA A 89 -21.63 -2.44 4.26
N ASN A 90 -22.20 -3.35 3.47
CA ASN A 90 -22.77 -4.59 4.02
C ASN A 90 -21.77 -5.75 4.10
N ASP A 91 -20.53 -5.54 3.67
CA ASP A 91 -19.44 -6.53 3.71
C ASP A 91 -18.08 -5.83 3.58
N ILE A 92 -17.00 -6.59 3.69
CA ILE A 92 -15.61 -6.19 3.78
C ILE A 92 -15.21 -5.19 2.70
N VAL A 93 -14.52 -4.13 3.12
CA VAL A 93 -13.84 -3.16 2.26
C VAL A 93 -12.34 -3.48 2.23
N ASN A 94 -11.82 -3.83 1.05
CA ASN A 94 -10.41 -4.16 0.84
C ASN A 94 -9.57 -2.98 0.34
N ALA A 95 -10.18 -2.06 -0.39
CA ALA A 95 -9.49 -0.98 -1.06
C ALA A 95 -10.17 0.36 -0.88
N LEU A 96 -9.36 1.40 -0.69
CA LEU A 96 -9.79 2.80 -0.71
C LEU A 96 -8.88 3.63 -1.62
N ALA A 97 -9.46 4.58 -2.34
CA ALA A 97 -8.71 5.58 -3.08
C ALA A 97 -9.40 6.95 -3.00
N VAL A 98 -8.61 8.02 -3.01
CA VAL A 98 -9.12 9.40 -3.00
C VAL A 98 -9.01 10.00 -4.38
N LYS A 99 -10.10 10.60 -4.89
CA LYS A 99 -10.02 11.40 -6.10
C LYS A 99 -9.09 12.60 -5.87
N PRO A 100 -8.23 13.01 -6.83
CA PRO A 100 -7.22 14.06 -6.61
C PRO A 100 -7.75 15.40 -6.08
N ASN A 101 -9.04 15.69 -6.25
CA ASN A 101 -9.66 16.89 -5.69
C ASN A 101 -10.14 16.73 -4.23
N GLY A 102 -9.88 15.58 -3.60
CA GLY A 102 -10.28 15.28 -2.22
C GLY A 102 -11.79 15.06 -1.98
N LYS A 103 -12.65 15.26 -2.98
CA LYS A 103 -14.12 15.29 -2.79
C LYS A 103 -14.81 13.92 -2.91
N THR A 104 -14.09 12.86 -3.30
CA THR A 104 -14.64 11.52 -3.50
C THR A 104 -13.71 10.47 -2.95
N ILE A 105 -14.27 9.55 -2.16
CA ILE A 105 -13.62 8.30 -1.74
C ILE A 105 -14.19 7.18 -2.63
N TYR A 106 -13.31 6.47 -3.30
CA TYR A 106 -13.64 5.21 -3.96
C TYR A 106 -13.37 4.07 -2.98
N ALA A 107 -14.33 3.15 -2.84
CA ALA A 107 -14.21 1.95 -2.02
C ALA A 107 -14.37 0.71 -2.89
N GLY A 108 -13.56 -0.31 -2.65
CA GLY A 108 -13.63 -1.62 -3.29
C GLY A 108 -13.60 -2.74 -2.25
N GLY A 109 -14.23 -3.89 -2.56
CA GLY A 109 -14.27 -5.00 -1.61
C GLY A 109 -15.22 -6.12 -2.00
N HIS A 110 -15.78 -6.78 -0.98
CA HIS A 110 -16.74 -7.87 -1.13
C HIS A 110 -18.21 -7.38 -1.15
N PHE A 111 -18.46 -6.19 -0.67
CA PHE A 111 -19.80 -5.64 -0.46
C PHE A 111 -20.64 -5.61 -1.73
N THR A 112 -21.95 -5.76 -1.55
CA THR A 112 -22.99 -5.60 -2.59
C THR A 112 -23.85 -4.37 -2.38
N LYS A 113 -23.78 -3.74 -1.18
CA LYS A 113 -24.50 -2.51 -0.84
C LYS A 113 -23.59 -1.54 -0.09
N VAL A 114 -23.75 -0.25 -0.38
CA VAL A 114 -23.17 0.86 0.37
C VAL A 114 -24.25 1.92 0.59
N HIS A 115 -24.34 2.47 1.79
CA HIS A 115 -25.37 3.44 2.17
C HIS A 115 -26.79 2.96 1.79
N GLY A 116 -27.08 1.67 2.02
CA GLY A 116 -28.35 1.03 1.68
C GLY A 116 -28.58 0.72 0.20
N ALA A 117 -27.84 1.33 -0.73
CA ALA A 117 -28.05 1.17 -2.16
C ALA A 117 -27.10 0.15 -2.80
N THR A 118 -27.59 -0.56 -3.82
CA THR A 118 -26.80 -1.57 -4.55
C THR A 118 -25.56 -0.97 -5.21
N ARG A 119 -24.40 -1.49 -4.84
CA ARG A 119 -23.07 -1.21 -5.38
C ARG A 119 -22.24 -2.48 -5.33
N LEU A 120 -22.15 -3.19 -6.45
CA LEU A 120 -21.47 -4.48 -6.47
C LEU A 120 -19.95 -4.28 -6.51
N HIS A 121 -19.32 -4.54 -5.37
CA HIS A 121 -17.87 -4.59 -5.12
C HIS A 121 -17.11 -3.26 -5.28
N VAL A 122 -17.75 -2.21 -5.81
CA VAL A 122 -17.09 -0.90 -5.94
C VAL A 122 -18.10 0.25 -5.84
N ALA A 123 -17.72 1.31 -5.12
CA ALA A 123 -18.56 2.49 -4.89
C ALA A 123 -17.74 3.78 -4.92
N ALA A 124 -18.40 4.89 -5.26
CA ALA A 124 -17.88 6.24 -5.08
C ALA A 124 -18.74 6.99 -4.05
N ILE A 125 -18.11 7.53 -3.02
CA ILE A 125 -18.73 8.09 -1.83
C ILE A 125 -18.28 9.55 -1.69
N ASN A 126 -19.18 10.44 -1.31
CA ASN A 126 -18.83 11.81 -0.97
C ASN A 126 -17.94 11.85 0.28
N ALA A 127 -16.76 12.45 0.18
CA ALA A 127 -15.79 12.52 1.27
C ALA A 127 -16.25 13.36 2.47
N THR A 128 -17.29 14.19 2.31
CA THR A 128 -17.81 15.04 3.40
C THR A 128 -19.12 14.51 3.96
N SER A 129 -20.13 14.27 3.10
CA SER A 129 -21.51 13.96 3.51
C SER A 129 -21.80 12.46 3.67
N SER A 130 -20.87 11.57 3.38
CA SER A 130 -21.05 10.09 3.36
C SER A 130 -22.02 9.57 2.27
N THR A 131 -22.67 10.43 1.50
CA THR A 131 -23.64 10.04 0.48
C THR A 131 -22.98 9.39 -0.71
N LEU A 132 -23.69 8.49 -1.40
CA LEU A 132 -23.22 7.89 -2.63
C LEU A 132 -23.17 8.91 -3.77
N ARG A 133 -22.17 8.78 -4.62
CA ARG A 133 -22.10 9.43 -5.91
C ARG A 133 -22.89 8.64 -6.96
N PRO A 134 -23.40 9.27 -8.05
CA PRO A 134 -24.08 8.56 -9.14
C PRO A 134 -23.19 7.54 -9.87
N TRP A 135 -21.88 7.61 -9.66
CA TRP A 135 -20.86 6.77 -10.27
C TRP A 135 -21.08 5.27 -9.95
N LYS A 136 -21.33 4.45 -10.98
CA LYS A 136 -21.55 3.01 -10.87
C LYS A 136 -20.59 2.26 -11.79
N ALA A 137 -19.72 1.44 -11.22
CA ALA A 137 -18.73 0.64 -11.94
C ALA A 137 -18.74 -0.83 -11.44
N ASN A 138 -19.93 -1.39 -11.28
CA ASN A 138 -20.13 -2.72 -10.73
C ASN A 138 -19.26 -3.78 -11.39
N THR A 139 -18.71 -4.69 -10.59
CA THR A 139 -17.98 -5.89 -11.00
C THR A 139 -18.73 -7.14 -10.53
N ASN A 140 -18.44 -8.31 -11.15
CA ASN A 140 -19.03 -9.59 -10.75
C ASN A 140 -18.18 -10.35 -9.70
N GLY A 141 -17.10 -9.78 -9.22
CA GLY A 141 -16.22 -10.35 -8.21
C GLY A 141 -15.54 -9.27 -7.38
N LYS A 142 -14.89 -9.66 -6.30
CA LYS A 142 -14.28 -8.72 -5.34
C LYS A 142 -13.24 -7.80 -5.97
N VAL A 143 -13.14 -6.62 -5.41
CA VAL A 143 -12.15 -5.60 -5.76
C VAL A 143 -11.13 -5.49 -4.62
N ASP A 144 -9.85 -5.76 -4.91
CA ASP A 144 -8.78 -5.77 -3.93
C ASP A 144 -7.91 -4.52 -3.97
N VAL A 145 -7.91 -3.82 -5.10
CA VAL A 145 -7.15 -2.58 -5.25
C VAL A 145 -7.84 -1.57 -6.16
N ILE A 146 -7.77 -0.31 -5.76
CA ILE A 146 -8.24 0.83 -6.57
C ILE A 146 -7.16 1.90 -6.56
N ILE A 147 -6.81 2.40 -7.74
CA ILE A 147 -6.04 3.64 -7.90
C ILE A 147 -6.73 4.55 -8.89
N ASN A 148 -6.40 5.82 -8.87
CA ASN A 148 -7.02 6.78 -9.79
C ASN A 148 -6.09 7.94 -10.13
N ASN A 149 -6.40 8.59 -11.23
CA ASN A 149 -5.91 9.92 -11.59
C ASN A 149 -7.10 10.87 -11.80
N LYS A 150 -6.85 12.07 -12.32
CA LYS A 150 -7.93 13.06 -12.57
C LYS A 150 -9.03 12.53 -13.52
N LYS A 151 -8.69 11.63 -14.45
CA LYS A 151 -9.57 11.20 -15.56
C LYS A 151 -10.14 9.79 -15.40
N ARG A 152 -9.38 8.87 -14.76
CA ARG A 152 -9.69 7.43 -14.73
C ARG A 152 -9.58 6.85 -13.32
N VAL A 153 -10.40 5.84 -13.06
CA VAL A 153 -10.28 4.93 -11.92
C VAL A 153 -9.89 3.56 -12.47
N TYR A 154 -8.80 3.01 -11.97
CA TYR A 154 -8.29 1.68 -12.30
C TYR A 154 -8.61 0.74 -11.15
N ILE A 155 -9.06 -0.45 -11.48
CA ILE A 155 -9.62 -1.42 -10.55
C ILE A 155 -8.95 -2.76 -10.79
N GLY A 156 -8.49 -3.43 -9.72
CA GLY A 156 -7.91 -4.77 -9.74
C GLY A 156 -8.57 -5.67 -8.70
N GLY A 157 -8.58 -6.99 -8.95
CA GLY A 157 -9.16 -7.98 -8.05
C GLY A 157 -9.36 -9.35 -8.70
N THR A 158 -10.47 -10.05 -8.36
CA THR A 158 -10.80 -11.39 -8.92
C THR A 158 -11.88 -11.37 -9.99
N PHE A 159 -12.52 -10.23 -10.24
CA PHE A 159 -13.64 -10.10 -11.16
C PHE A 159 -13.27 -10.49 -12.60
N THR A 160 -14.26 -10.91 -13.36
CA THR A 160 -14.14 -11.21 -14.79
C THR A 160 -14.97 -10.25 -15.65
N THR A 161 -15.89 -9.47 -15.05
CA THR A 161 -16.63 -8.44 -15.75
C THR A 161 -16.64 -7.12 -14.98
N LEU A 162 -16.61 -6.02 -15.71
CA LEU A 162 -16.77 -4.65 -15.23
C LEU A 162 -17.87 -3.96 -16.04
N LYS A 163 -18.95 -3.52 -15.37
CA LYS A 163 -20.15 -2.95 -16.03
C LYS A 163 -20.75 -3.89 -17.09
N GLY A 164 -20.74 -5.21 -16.85
CA GLY A 164 -21.24 -6.23 -17.77
C GLY A 164 -20.31 -6.59 -18.94
N HIS A 165 -19.17 -5.91 -19.10
CA HIS A 165 -18.20 -6.20 -20.17
C HIS A 165 -17.03 -7.03 -19.61
N THR A 166 -16.51 -7.94 -20.41
CA THR A 166 -15.35 -8.77 -20.04
C THR A 166 -14.14 -7.90 -19.68
N ARG A 167 -13.65 -8.08 -18.47
CA ARG A 167 -12.46 -7.46 -17.88
C ARG A 167 -11.87 -8.40 -16.86
N ASN A 168 -10.91 -9.20 -17.28
CA ASN A 168 -10.36 -10.24 -16.42
C ASN A 168 -9.38 -9.64 -15.40
N ARG A 169 -9.87 -9.45 -14.18
CA ARG A 169 -9.14 -9.03 -12.96
C ARG A 169 -8.58 -7.60 -13.00
N LEU A 170 -8.70 -6.91 -14.15
CA LEU A 170 -8.14 -5.58 -14.33
C LEU A 170 -9.01 -4.76 -15.28
N GLY A 171 -9.33 -3.53 -14.93
CA GLY A 171 -10.16 -2.66 -15.76
C GLY A 171 -10.08 -1.19 -15.39
N ALA A 172 -10.61 -0.34 -16.24
CA ALA A 172 -10.68 1.09 -15.99
C ALA A 172 -12.01 1.69 -16.41
N VAL A 173 -12.45 2.68 -15.63
CA VAL A 173 -13.62 3.51 -15.95
C VAL A 173 -13.27 4.98 -15.80
N SER A 174 -14.11 5.85 -16.39
CA SER A 174 -14.01 7.30 -16.22
C SER A 174 -14.22 7.70 -14.75
N ALA A 175 -13.43 8.66 -14.26
CA ALA A 175 -13.63 9.30 -12.96
C ALA A 175 -14.77 10.34 -12.98
N ALA A 176 -15.43 10.58 -14.13
CA ALA A 176 -16.66 11.36 -14.22
C ALA A 176 -17.85 10.60 -13.64
N SER A 177 -18.96 11.28 -13.36
CA SER A 177 -20.16 10.71 -12.74
C SER A 177 -20.78 9.54 -13.50
N SER A 178 -20.63 9.51 -14.83
CA SER A 178 -21.11 8.43 -15.68
C SER A 178 -20.39 7.09 -15.46
N ALA A 179 -19.18 7.10 -14.89
CA ALA A 179 -18.31 5.93 -14.83
C ALA A 179 -18.20 5.19 -16.17
N ALA A 180 -18.12 5.94 -17.29
CA ALA A 180 -18.06 5.34 -18.62
C ALA A 180 -16.89 4.36 -18.70
N LEU A 181 -17.12 3.19 -19.33
CA LEU A 181 -16.10 2.18 -19.52
C LEU A 181 -15.00 2.73 -20.44
N VAL A 182 -13.75 2.48 -20.08
CA VAL A 182 -12.60 2.90 -20.89
C VAL A 182 -12.13 1.70 -21.71
N ALA A 183 -11.73 1.96 -22.96
CA ALA A 183 -11.13 0.95 -23.86
C ALA A 183 -9.69 0.61 -23.42
N TRP A 184 -9.54 0.24 -22.12
CA TRP A 184 -8.32 -0.23 -21.49
C TRP A 184 -8.60 -1.64 -20.95
N THR A 185 -8.05 -2.63 -21.62
CA THR A 185 -8.46 -4.03 -21.54
C THR A 185 -7.30 -4.99 -21.24
N PRO A 186 -6.30 -4.63 -20.41
CA PRO A 186 -5.33 -5.62 -20.02
C PRO A 186 -6.02 -6.72 -19.19
N HIS A 187 -5.44 -7.90 -19.22
CA HIS A 187 -5.96 -9.03 -18.45
C HIS A 187 -4.82 -9.80 -17.77
N ALA A 188 -5.04 -10.17 -16.52
CA ALA A 188 -4.16 -11.00 -15.73
C ALA A 188 -4.71 -12.42 -15.64
N SER A 189 -3.83 -13.44 -15.59
CA SER A 189 -4.23 -14.86 -15.48
C SER A 189 -4.78 -15.21 -14.09
N SER A 190 -4.39 -14.44 -13.04
CA SER A 190 -4.87 -14.62 -11.68
C SER A 190 -5.06 -13.27 -10.98
N GLU A 191 -5.37 -13.28 -9.69
CA GLU A 191 -5.75 -12.16 -8.85
C GLU A 191 -4.73 -11.01 -8.84
N VAL A 192 -5.25 -9.77 -8.89
CA VAL A 192 -4.47 -8.54 -8.83
C VAL A 192 -4.63 -7.91 -7.45
N TYR A 193 -3.53 -7.86 -6.68
CA TYR A 193 -3.51 -7.35 -5.31
C TYR A 193 -3.10 -5.89 -5.21
N SER A 194 -2.24 -5.43 -6.12
CA SER A 194 -1.67 -4.09 -6.03
C SER A 194 -1.53 -3.40 -7.38
N LEU A 195 -1.74 -2.09 -7.37
CA LEU A 195 -1.57 -1.20 -8.52
C LEU A 195 -0.79 0.04 -8.08
N GLN A 196 0.20 0.45 -8.87
CA GLN A 196 0.95 1.68 -8.64
C GLN A 196 1.07 2.48 -9.93
N LEU A 197 0.53 3.69 -9.94
CA LEU A 197 0.68 4.60 -11.07
C LEU A 197 2.09 5.20 -11.09
N SER A 198 2.73 5.22 -12.26
CA SER A 198 4.00 5.94 -12.42
C SER A 198 3.83 7.45 -12.20
N ALA A 199 4.88 8.16 -11.80
CA ALA A 199 4.84 9.60 -11.57
C ALA A 199 4.33 10.40 -12.79
N THR A 200 4.64 9.94 -14.01
CA THR A 200 4.15 10.56 -15.26
C THR A 200 2.71 10.17 -15.61
N GLY A 201 2.11 9.23 -14.89
CA GLY A 201 0.78 8.68 -15.21
C GLY A 201 0.71 7.85 -16.50
N LYS A 202 1.84 7.58 -17.18
CA LYS A 202 1.88 6.86 -18.46
C LYS A 202 1.92 5.34 -18.30
N ARG A 203 2.19 4.82 -17.10
CA ARG A 203 2.28 3.38 -16.78
C ARG A 203 1.60 3.09 -15.45
N ILE A 204 1.13 1.85 -15.32
CA ILE A 204 0.69 1.23 -14.07
C ILE A 204 1.54 0.00 -13.86
N TYR A 205 2.16 -0.10 -12.69
CA TYR A 205 2.74 -1.35 -12.21
C TYR A 205 1.63 -2.15 -11.56
N VAL A 206 1.54 -3.42 -11.91
CA VAL A 206 0.49 -4.35 -11.50
C VAL A 206 1.14 -5.51 -10.79
N GLY A 207 0.80 -5.72 -9.52
CA GLY A 207 1.27 -6.83 -8.70
C GLY A 207 0.11 -7.77 -8.33
N GLY A 208 0.39 -9.07 -8.22
CA GLY A 208 -0.62 -10.07 -7.89
C GLY A 208 -0.10 -11.48 -7.82
N ALA A 209 -1.01 -12.46 -7.92
CA ALA A 209 -0.70 -13.89 -7.99
C ALA A 209 -0.62 -14.42 -9.43
N PHE A 210 -0.76 -13.56 -10.43
CA PHE A 210 -0.76 -13.94 -11.84
C PHE A 210 0.64 -14.33 -12.33
N ASP A 211 0.70 -15.27 -13.23
CA ASP A 211 1.90 -15.69 -13.98
C ASP A 211 1.94 -15.12 -15.41
N HIS A 212 0.76 -14.73 -15.96
CA HIS A 212 0.65 -14.11 -17.28
C HIS A 212 -0.10 -12.78 -17.24
N MET A 213 0.36 -11.85 -18.09
CA MET A 213 -0.30 -10.58 -18.35
C MET A 213 -0.50 -10.41 -19.86
N ASN A 214 -1.73 -10.19 -20.33
CA ASN A 214 -2.06 -10.14 -21.76
C ASN A 214 -1.56 -11.36 -22.53
N GLY A 215 -1.65 -12.57 -21.93
CA GLY A 215 -1.19 -13.82 -22.50
C GLY A 215 0.33 -14.02 -22.56
N LYS A 216 1.12 -13.10 -21.99
CA LYS A 216 2.60 -13.20 -21.94
C LYS A 216 3.07 -13.48 -20.51
N PRO A 217 4.16 -14.26 -20.32
CA PRO A 217 4.75 -14.48 -19.00
C PRO A 217 5.07 -13.14 -18.30
N ALA A 218 4.71 -13.04 -17.02
CA ALA A 218 4.84 -11.82 -16.26
C ALA A 218 5.19 -12.03 -14.77
N ASN A 219 5.16 -13.26 -14.28
CA ASN A 219 5.57 -13.70 -12.94
C ASN A 219 5.28 -12.64 -11.85
N HIS A 220 3.99 -12.49 -11.49
CA HIS A 220 3.49 -11.69 -10.38
C HIS A 220 3.64 -10.17 -10.49
N LEU A 221 4.40 -9.63 -11.46
CA LEU A 221 4.60 -8.19 -11.63
C LEU A 221 4.70 -7.81 -13.11
N SER A 222 3.96 -6.80 -13.52
CA SER A 222 4.00 -6.27 -14.89
C SER A 222 3.86 -4.75 -14.91
N ALA A 223 4.36 -4.10 -15.93
CA ALA A 223 4.13 -2.68 -16.21
C ALA A 223 3.25 -2.53 -17.45
N ILE A 224 2.11 -1.86 -17.31
CA ILE A 224 1.08 -1.69 -18.36
C ILE A 224 1.00 -0.21 -18.75
N LYS A 225 0.91 0.08 -20.05
CA LYS A 225 0.65 1.43 -20.53
C LYS A 225 -0.77 1.89 -20.14
N THR A 226 -0.93 3.13 -19.71
CA THR A 226 -2.25 3.71 -19.44
C THR A 226 -3.00 4.11 -20.70
N ALA A 227 -2.30 4.27 -21.82
CA ALA A 227 -2.85 4.59 -23.12
C ALA A 227 -3.29 3.33 -23.90
N GLY A 228 -4.21 3.52 -24.86
CA GLY A 228 -4.73 2.46 -25.72
C GLY A 228 -5.38 1.33 -24.92
N ALA A 229 -5.27 0.12 -25.41
CA ALA A 229 -5.81 -1.09 -24.77
C ALA A 229 -5.01 -1.58 -23.54
N GLY A 230 -3.96 -0.88 -23.12
CA GLY A 230 -3.15 -1.32 -21.96
C GLY A 230 -2.09 -2.34 -22.34
N ALA A 231 -1.31 -2.08 -23.37
CA ALA A 231 -0.20 -2.94 -23.76
C ALA A 231 0.89 -2.99 -22.68
N ILE A 232 1.59 -4.12 -22.57
CA ILE A 232 2.75 -4.29 -21.68
C ILE A 232 3.84 -3.28 -22.07
N ALA A 233 4.46 -2.65 -21.09
CA ALA A 233 5.56 -1.70 -21.29
C ALA A 233 6.88 -2.45 -21.45
N LYS A 234 7.33 -2.60 -22.71
CA LYS A 234 8.47 -3.46 -23.13
C LYS A 234 9.83 -3.22 -22.40
N LYS A 235 9.99 -2.08 -21.69
CA LYS A 235 11.27 -1.74 -21.03
C LYS A 235 11.32 -2.12 -19.53
N PHE A 236 10.31 -2.80 -19.01
CA PHE A 236 10.28 -3.23 -17.62
C PHE A 236 10.30 -4.77 -17.59
N HIS A 237 11.35 -5.34 -17.00
CA HIS A 237 11.66 -6.77 -17.03
C HIS A 237 11.97 -7.37 -15.65
N PHE A 238 11.59 -6.70 -14.56
CA PHE A 238 11.71 -7.29 -13.24
C PHE A 238 10.52 -8.22 -12.99
N HIS A 239 10.81 -9.50 -12.77
CA HIS A 239 9.82 -10.56 -12.57
C HIS A 239 10.17 -11.32 -11.27
N PRO A 240 9.55 -10.98 -10.13
CA PRO A 240 9.78 -11.68 -8.88
C PRO A 240 9.26 -13.12 -8.96
N THR A 241 9.86 -14.02 -8.17
CA THR A 241 9.42 -15.43 -8.05
C THR A 241 8.32 -15.62 -7.00
N TYR A 242 7.79 -14.52 -6.45
CA TYR A 242 6.81 -14.51 -5.36
C TYR A 242 5.62 -13.60 -5.68
N PRO A 243 4.41 -13.91 -5.17
CA PRO A 243 3.23 -13.06 -5.30
C PRO A 243 3.47 -11.65 -4.73
N VAL A 244 3.06 -10.63 -5.47
CA VAL A 244 3.28 -9.22 -5.11
C VAL A 244 2.01 -8.65 -4.48
N PHE A 245 2.06 -8.36 -3.18
CA PHE A 245 0.94 -7.81 -2.42
C PHE A 245 0.91 -6.28 -2.35
N SER A 246 2.06 -5.64 -2.36
CA SER A 246 2.13 -4.19 -2.26
C SER A 246 3.18 -3.57 -3.17
N LEU A 247 2.85 -2.37 -3.64
CA LEU A 247 3.72 -1.55 -4.49
C LEU A 247 3.74 -0.11 -3.97
N ALA A 248 4.93 0.47 -3.92
CA ALA A 248 5.13 1.88 -3.64
C ALA A 248 6.18 2.46 -4.59
N LEU A 249 6.13 3.76 -4.86
CA LEU A 249 7.03 4.42 -5.82
C LEU A 249 7.62 5.69 -5.20
N ALA A 250 8.94 5.82 -5.27
CA ALA A 250 9.64 7.07 -4.99
C ALA A 250 10.78 7.29 -5.99
N GLY A 251 10.88 8.50 -6.53
CA GLY A 251 11.89 8.83 -7.54
C GLY A 251 11.87 7.85 -8.71
N GLN A 252 12.96 7.12 -8.91
CA GLN A 252 13.11 6.08 -9.93
C GLN A 252 13.04 4.65 -9.38
N THR A 253 12.63 4.49 -8.13
CA THR A 253 12.59 3.19 -7.44
C THR A 253 11.15 2.75 -7.21
N LEU A 254 10.83 1.53 -7.67
CA LEU A 254 9.62 0.79 -7.34
C LEU A 254 9.96 -0.14 -6.18
N TYR A 255 9.24 -0.01 -5.07
CA TYR A 255 9.32 -0.90 -3.92
C TYR A 255 8.25 -1.97 -4.06
N VAL A 256 8.67 -3.22 -4.00
CA VAL A 256 7.85 -4.40 -4.24
C VAL A 256 7.79 -5.22 -2.96
N GLY A 257 6.62 -5.34 -2.36
CA GLY A 257 6.38 -6.17 -1.19
C GLY A 257 5.63 -7.43 -1.57
N GLY A 258 6.11 -8.56 -1.12
CA GLY A 258 5.53 -9.83 -1.50
C GLY A 258 5.70 -10.94 -0.47
N ALA A 259 5.23 -12.11 -0.85
CA ALA A 259 5.25 -13.35 -0.08
C ALA A 259 5.87 -14.46 -0.90
N GLY A 260 6.12 -15.58 -0.25
CA GLY A 260 6.72 -16.78 -0.85
C GLY A 260 7.32 -17.59 0.26
N ASN A 261 8.52 -18.13 0.04
CA ASN A 261 9.31 -18.71 1.10
C ASN A 261 9.92 -17.60 1.97
N GLY A 262 9.09 -16.97 2.83
CA GLY A 262 9.38 -15.70 3.51
C GLY A 262 8.76 -14.52 2.80
N GLY A 263 8.99 -13.30 3.32
CA GLY A 263 8.53 -12.05 2.72
C GLY A 263 9.69 -11.24 2.16
N HIS A 264 9.42 -10.49 1.10
CA HIS A 264 10.39 -9.65 0.42
C HIS A 264 9.98 -8.18 0.42
N VAL A 265 10.97 -7.31 0.57
CA VAL A 265 10.89 -5.90 0.20
C VAL A 265 12.01 -5.63 -0.79
N THR A 266 11.70 -5.64 -2.06
CA THR A 266 12.70 -5.40 -3.12
C THR A 266 12.59 -3.98 -3.64
N ALA A 267 13.69 -3.23 -3.63
CA ALA A 267 13.79 -1.92 -4.29
C ALA A 267 14.31 -2.09 -5.71
N VAL A 268 13.48 -1.80 -6.70
CA VAL A 268 13.78 -2.01 -8.12
C VAL A 268 13.92 -0.67 -8.82
N ASN A 269 15.03 -0.44 -9.53
CA ASN A 269 15.13 0.67 -10.45
C ASN A 269 14.26 0.39 -11.67
N PHE A 270 13.14 1.10 -11.83
CA PHE A 270 12.17 0.80 -12.90
C PHE A 270 12.65 1.18 -14.31
N LYS A 271 13.77 1.90 -14.47
CA LYS A 271 14.36 2.19 -15.78
C LYS A 271 15.24 1.05 -16.27
N THR A 272 16.06 0.49 -15.37
CA THR A 272 16.99 -0.60 -15.66
C THR A 272 16.42 -1.98 -15.38
N SER A 273 15.33 -2.06 -14.60
CA SER A 273 14.71 -3.29 -14.08
C SER A 273 15.61 -4.12 -13.16
N HIS A 274 16.69 -3.55 -12.63
CA HIS A 274 17.56 -4.22 -11.67
C HIS A 274 17.14 -3.89 -10.23
N ALA A 275 17.21 -4.91 -9.37
CA ALA A 275 17.09 -4.72 -7.93
C ALA A 275 18.29 -3.90 -7.43
N ARG A 276 18.03 -2.92 -6.58
CA ARG A 276 19.03 -2.12 -5.87
C ARG A 276 19.42 -2.79 -4.56
N TRP A 277 18.42 -3.32 -3.88
CA TRP A 277 18.55 -4.10 -2.65
C TRP A 277 17.28 -4.95 -2.46
N ASP A 278 17.41 -6.01 -1.67
CA ASP A 278 16.32 -6.88 -1.26
C ASP A 278 16.44 -7.12 0.25
N ALA A 279 15.36 -6.87 0.98
CA ALA A 279 15.26 -7.07 2.42
C ALA A 279 14.23 -8.16 2.70
N LEU A 280 14.55 -9.06 3.61
CA LEU A 280 13.85 -10.31 3.77
C LEU A 280 13.24 -10.44 5.17
N THR A 281 12.09 -11.10 5.25
CA THR A 281 11.35 -11.39 6.49
C THR A 281 10.95 -12.87 6.53
N ASP A 282 10.63 -13.38 7.71
CA ASP A 282 10.14 -14.76 7.89
C ASP A 282 8.67 -14.98 7.52
N GLY A 283 8.00 -13.97 6.99
CA GLY A 283 6.61 -14.03 6.56
C GLY A 283 6.23 -12.85 5.67
N ASP A 284 5.02 -12.87 5.13
CA ASP A 284 4.53 -11.98 4.08
C ASP A 284 4.70 -10.48 4.36
N VAL A 285 5.16 -9.74 3.37
CA VAL A 285 5.11 -8.28 3.32
C VAL A 285 3.85 -7.84 2.57
N ARG A 286 2.88 -7.27 3.29
CA ARG A 286 1.56 -6.93 2.75
C ARG A 286 1.37 -5.45 2.45
N ALA A 287 2.13 -4.58 3.10
CA ALA A 287 1.96 -3.14 2.96
C ALA A 287 3.30 -2.40 3.06
N ILE A 288 3.49 -1.43 2.16
CA ILE A 288 4.67 -0.57 2.10
C ILE A 288 4.25 0.89 1.95
N THR A 289 4.92 1.78 2.68
CA THR A 289 4.83 3.23 2.47
C THR A 289 6.18 3.89 2.68
N LEU A 290 6.37 5.07 2.07
CA LEU A 290 7.62 5.82 2.19
C LEU A 290 7.39 7.16 2.89
N ARG A 291 8.37 7.57 3.73
CA ARG A 291 8.37 8.86 4.37
C ARG A 291 9.81 9.28 4.72
N LYS A 292 10.25 10.44 4.20
CA LYS A 292 11.54 11.08 4.55
C LYS A 292 12.75 10.11 4.54
N GLY A 293 12.96 9.39 3.43
CA GLY A 293 14.08 8.47 3.28
C GLY A 293 13.93 7.13 4.02
N VAL A 294 12.73 6.80 4.49
CA VAL A 294 12.40 5.57 5.20
C VAL A 294 11.32 4.80 4.46
N VAL A 295 11.52 3.49 4.30
CA VAL A 295 10.53 2.53 3.83
C VAL A 295 9.90 1.85 5.04
N TYR A 296 8.65 2.18 5.35
CA TYR A 296 7.87 1.55 6.41
C TYR A 296 7.12 0.36 5.86
N VAL A 297 7.21 -0.76 6.55
CA VAL A 297 6.73 -2.07 6.11
C VAL A 297 5.80 -2.67 7.16
N GLY A 298 4.71 -3.23 6.70
CA GLY A 298 3.80 -4.00 7.52
C GLY A 298 3.46 -5.35 6.88
N GLY A 299 3.23 -6.38 7.71
CA GLY A 299 2.94 -7.70 7.17
C GLY A 299 2.65 -8.77 8.21
N HIS A 300 2.75 -10.01 7.75
CA HIS A 300 2.59 -11.23 8.55
C HIS A 300 3.96 -11.87 8.82
N PHE A 301 4.83 -11.14 9.48
CA PHE A 301 6.18 -11.59 9.85
C PHE A 301 6.46 -11.35 11.33
N ASN A 302 7.43 -12.05 11.89
CA ASN A 302 7.94 -11.87 13.24
C ASN A 302 9.39 -11.41 13.27
N ASN A 303 10.15 -11.71 12.20
CA ASN A 303 11.56 -11.40 12.12
C ASN A 303 11.94 -10.75 10.80
N TYR A 304 12.91 -9.86 10.86
CA TYR A 304 13.74 -9.46 9.73
C TYR A 304 14.92 -10.44 9.63
N CYS A 305 15.26 -10.84 8.41
CA CYS A 305 16.28 -11.84 8.15
C CYS A 305 17.46 -11.20 7.41
N GLN A 306 18.59 -11.08 8.09
CA GLN A 306 19.75 -10.40 7.52
C GLN A 306 20.48 -11.27 6.48
N ASN A 307 20.53 -12.58 6.68
CA ASN A 307 21.14 -13.54 5.77
C ASN A 307 20.18 -14.70 5.51
N HIS A 308 20.08 -15.10 4.26
CA HIS A 308 19.35 -16.27 3.81
C HIS A 308 20.33 -17.28 3.28
N GLN A 309 20.28 -18.49 3.81
CA GLN A 309 20.92 -19.66 3.20
C GLN A 309 19.81 -20.46 2.53
N GLY A 310 19.84 -20.51 1.19
CA GLY A 310 19.03 -21.45 0.42
C GLY A 310 19.68 -22.82 0.52
N ASP A 311 19.09 -23.72 1.30
CA ASP A 311 19.38 -25.15 1.23
C ASP A 311 18.33 -25.77 0.30
N GLY A 312 18.73 -26.03 -0.91
CA GLY A 312 18.19 -26.95 -1.92
C GLY A 312 16.74 -27.43 -1.81
N GLY A 313 15.75 -26.53 -1.60
CA GLY A 313 14.33 -26.85 -1.65
C GLY A 313 13.55 -26.65 -0.35
N ASN A 314 14.17 -26.17 0.72
CA ASN A 314 13.50 -25.82 1.96
C ASN A 314 13.25 -24.29 2.06
N PRO A 315 12.13 -23.82 2.67
CA PRO A 315 11.87 -22.40 2.86
C PRO A 315 13.06 -21.72 3.53
N LEU A 316 13.41 -20.56 3.01
CA LEU A 316 14.54 -19.73 3.44
C LEU A 316 14.67 -19.71 4.98
N HIS A 317 15.62 -20.42 5.52
CA HIS A 317 15.98 -20.31 6.93
C HIS A 317 16.55 -18.92 7.21
N CYS A 318 15.88 -18.19 8.09
CA CYS A 318 16.36 -16.94 8.63
C CYS A 318 17.56 -17.23 9.55
N VAL A 319 18.78 -17.15 9.01
CA VAL A 319 20.00 -17.56 9.73
C VAL A 319 20.32 -16.63 10.90
N THR A 320 20.04 -15.33 10.75
CA THR A 320 20.23 -14.32 11.80
C THR A 320 18.96 -13.50 11.96
N PRO A 321 17.96 -14.01 12.71
CA PRO A 321 16.70 -13.30 12.91
C PRO A 321 16.87 -12.09 13.82
N THR A 322 16.32 -10.95 13.39
CA THR A 322 16.14 -9.78 14.25
C THR A 322 14.65 -9.56 14.48
N GLY A 323 14.21 -9.63 15.73
CA GLY A 323 12.79 -9.50 16.09
C GLY A 323 12.15 -8.21 15.56
N ARG A 324 11.15 -8.37 14.69
CA ARG A 324 10.38 -7.28 14.05
C ARG A 324 8.94 -7.73 13.82
N ARG A 325 8.18 -7.85 14.91
CA ARG A 325 6.82 -8.40 14.84
C ARG A 325 5.86 -7.45 14.13
N LYS A 326 5.46 -7.82 12.91
CA LYS A 326 4.44 -7.17 12.07
C LYS A 326 4.83 -5.81 11.49
N PHE A 327 5.86 -5.17 12.02
CA PHE A 327 6.32 -3.84 11.60
C PHE A 327 7.84 -3.80 11.51
N LEU A 328 8.36 -3.13 10.50
CA LEU A 328 9.75 -2.74 10.42
C LEU A 328 9.91 -1.47 9.56
N ALA A 329 11.05 -0.84 9.66
CA ALA A 329 11.42 0.25 8.76
C ALA A 329 12.85 0.07 8.24
N LEU A 330 13.04 0.38 6.96
CA LEU A 330 14.29 0.25 6.24
C LEU A 330 14.78 1.62 5.77
N ASN A 331 16.08 1.79 5.71
CA ASN A 331 16.67 2.93 5.04
C ASN A 331 16.36 2.86 3.54
N GLU A 332 15.81 3.91 2.97
CA GLU A 332 15.37 3.95 1.56
C GLU A 332 16.51 3.72 0.56
N ALA A 333 17.69 4.23 0.86
CA ALA A 333 18.83 4.16 -0.06
C ALA A 333 19.52 2.78 -0.04
N THR A 334 19.65 2.17 1.15
CA THR A 334 20.48 0.97 1.37
C THR A 334 19.70 -0.32 1.61
N GLY A 335 18.43 -0.24 2.01
CA GLY A 335 17.63 -1.39 2.45
C GLY A 335 17.96 -1.87 3.87
N ASN A 336 18.92 -1.23 4.55
CA ASN A 336 19.30 -1.65 5.90
C ASN A 336 18.18 -1.39 6.89
N LEU A 337 18.04 -2.31 7.86
CA LEU A 337 17.09 -2.21 8.95
C LEU A 337 17.39 -0.97 9.81
N THR A 338 16.35 -0.24 10.18
CA THR A 338 16.44 0.88 11.14
C THR A 338 16.14 0.40 12.57
N SER A 339 16.27 1.29 13.55
CA SER A 339 15.90 1.01 14.95
C SER A 339 14.38 0.88 15.18
N TRP A 340 13.54 1.45 14.30
CA TRP A 340 12.08 1.49 14.48
C TRP A 340 11.44 0.10 14.59
N ASN A 341 10.80 -0.17 15.76
CA ASN A 341 10.29 -1.49 16.12
C ASN A 341 9.04 -1.43 17.03
N PRO A 342 7.89 -0.98 16.54
CA PRO A 342 6.67 -0.84 17.35
C PRO A 342 5.91 -2.15 17.60
N ILE A 343 6.50 -3.25 17.60
CA ILE A 343 5.98 -4.62 17.86
C ILE A 343 4.45 -4.75 17.93
N GLY A 344 3.86 -5.53 17.03
CA GLY A 344 2.42 -5.87 17.04
C GLY A 344 2.17 -7.34 17.39
N ASN A 345 1.01 -7.66 17.98
CA ASN A 345 0.65 -9.00 18.44
C ASN A 345 -0.23 -9.82 17.47
N SER A 346 -0.41 -9.39 16.25
CA SER A 346 -1.36 -10.01 15.30
C SER A 346 -0.95 -11.40 14.82
N VAL A 347 -1.92 -12.29 14.64
CA VAL A 347 -1.76 -13.55 13.90
C VAL A 347 -1.78 -13.32 12.38
N GLN A 348 -2.61 -12.41 11.87
CA GLN A 348 -2.76 -12.17 10.43
C GLN A 348 -1.96 -10.98 9.90
N GLY A 349 -1.46 -10.12 10.78
CA GLY A 349 -0.54 -9.04 10.45
C GLY A 349 -1.17 -7.69 10.12
N VAL A 350 -0.39 -6.88 9.42
CA VAL A 350 -0.71 -5.53 8.97
C VAL A 350 -1.05 -5.58 7.48
N PHE A 351 -2.24 -5.11 7.11
CA PHE A 351 -2.75 -5.15 5.73
C PHE A 351 -2.62 -3.82 5.00
N ALA A 352 -2.58 -2.72 5.73
CA ALA A 352 -2.43 -1.39 5.15
C ALA A 352 -1.42 -0.56 5.95
N ILE A 353 -0.57 0.17 5.26
CA ILE A 353 0.30 1.18 5.84
C ILE A 353 0.29 2.42 4.94
N ARG A 354 0.17 3.60 5.54
CA ARG A 354 0.15 4.88 4.82
C ARG A 354 0.92 5.92 5.61
N SER A 355 1.53 6.84 4.89
CA SER A 355 2.24 7.97 5.48
C SER A 355 1.71 9.30 4.95
N ASN A 356 1.88 10.34 5.73
CA ASN A 356 1.83 11.72 5.29
C ASN A 356 3.05 12.49 5.85
N LYS A 357 3.07 13.81 5.71
CA LYS A 357 4.20 14.63 6.18
C LYS A 357 4.48 14.49 7.69
N LYS A 358 3.45 14.15 8.52
CA LYS A 358 3.53 14.17 9.98
C LYS A 358 3.63 12.78 10.62
N GLN A 359 3.04 11.75 10.02
CA GLN A 359 2.80 10.47 10.67
C GLN A 359 2.81 9.28 9.71
N VAL A 360 2.97 8.08 10.27
CA VAL A 360 2.71 6.79 9.64
C VAL A 360 1.46 6.20 10.30
N MET A 361 0.59 5.63 9.51
CA MET A 361 -0.65 4.97 9.95
C MET A 361 -0.64 3.53 9.47
N ALA A 362 -1.10 2.62 10.31
CA ALA A 362 -1.22 1.21 9.94
C ALA A 362 -2.59 0.64 10.31
N GLY A 363 -3.03 -0.29 9.48
CA GLY A 363 -4.25 -1.06 9.66
C GLY A 363 -3.97 -2.56 9.60
N GLY A 364 -4.64 -3.33 10.43
CA GLY A 364 -4.39 -4.77 10.52
C GLY A 364 -5.37 -5.50 11.41
N SER A 365 -4.98 -6.68 11.86
CA SER A 365 -5.73 -7.51 12.83
C SER A 365 -5.07 -7.53 14.23
N PHE A 366 -4.14 -6.63 14.49
CA PHE A 366 -3.51 -6.49 15.82
C PHE A 366 -4.50 -5.93 16.84
N THR A 367 -4.28 -6.26 18.12
CA THR A 367 -5.01 -5.71 19.26
C THR A 367 -4.10 -4.97 20.24
N VAL A 368 -2.78 -5.23 20.17
CA VAL A 368 -1.74 -4.56 20.95
C VAL A 368 -0.63 -4.11 20.02
N VAL A 369 -0.15 -2.89 20.19
CA VAL A 369 1.02 -2.33 19.50
C VAL A 369 1.89 -1.63 20.54
N HIS A 370 3.19 -1.92 20.56
CA HIS A 370 4.16 -1.34 21.51
C HIS A 370 3.71 -1.48 22.99
N GLY A 371 3.11 -2.63 23.33
CA GLY A 371 2.60 -2.87 24.67
C GLY A 371 1.28 -2.16 25.03
N VAL A 372 0.74 -1.33 24.13
CA VAL A 372 -0.50 -0.57 24.34
C VAL A 372 -1.68 -1.26 23.64
N ASN A 373 -2.84 -1.35 24.32
CA ASN A 373 -4.08 -1.81 23.70
C ASN A 373 -4.49 -0.84 22.60
N GLN A 374 -4.34 -1.26 21.36
CA GLN A 374 -4.63 -0.48 20.16
C GLN A 374 -5.06 -1.42 19.04
N ALA A 375 -6.38 -1.62 18.89
CA ALA A 375 -6.92 -2.62 17.99
C ALA A 375 -7.20 -2.08 16.57
N GLY A 376 -6.81 -2.86 15.58
CA GLY A 376 -7.15 -2.71 14.16
C GLY A 376 -6.53 -1.53 13.44
N PHE A 377 -6.39 -0.38 14.09
CA PHE A 377 -5.84 0.84 13.51
C PHE A 377 -4.87 1.54 14.49
N VAL A 378 -3.73 2.01 13.99
CA VAL A 378 -2.72 2.72 14.78
C VAL A 378 -2.13 3.90 14.01
N ARG A 379 -1.72 4.94 14.74
CA ARG A 379 -0.98 6.11 14.24
C ARG A 379 0.35 6.21 14.98
N PHE A 380 1.42 6.52 14.25
CA PHE A 380 2.77 6.82 14.76
C PHE A 380 3.15 8.23 14.31
N THR A 381 3.48 9.12 15.24
CA THR A 381 3.74 10.55 14.99
C THR A 381 5.19 10.94 15.24
#